data_86116978ebebf7ad0f22d2234617782e
#
_entry.id   86116978ebebf7ad0f22d2234617782e
#
_cell.length_a   1.000
_cell.length_b   1.000
_cell.length_c   1.000
_cell.angle_alpha   90.00
_cell.angle_beta   90.00
_cell.angle_gamma   90.00
#
_symmetry.space_group_name_H-M   'P 1'
#
loop_
_entity.id
_entity.type
_entity.pdbx_description
1 polymer ?
#
loop_
_entity_poly.entity_id
_entity_poly.type
_entity_poly.pdbx_seq_one_letter_code
_entity_poly.pdbx_strand_id
1 'polypeptide(L)'
;MKEWIEPADLPFRYAGISSCFRKEAGSHGRDVWGIFRVHQFEKVEQFIYCSPDESWNELEKMIATSEKFYQALGLAYQVVNIVSGELNDAAAMKYDLEAWFPGYDAFRELVSCSNCTDY
;
A
#
# COMPACT_ATOMS: atom_id res chain seq x y z
N MET A 1 -10.09 -4.60 18.84
CA MET A 1 -9.97 -5.11 20.21
C MET A 1 -9.00 -4.24 20.96
N LYS A 2 -9.28 -3.94 22.23
CA LYS A 2 -8.33 -3.20 23.07
C LYS A 2 -7.52 -4.23 23.84
N GLU A 3 -6.35 -4.56 23.34
CA GLU A 3 -5.41 -5.48 23.95
C GLU A 3 -4.11 -4.74 24.25
N TRP A 4 -3.48 -5.07 25.36
CA TRP A 4 -2.14 -4.62 25.67
C TRP A 4 -1.14 -5.56 25.05
N ILE A 5 -0.09 -5.01 24.45
CA ILE A 5 1.00 -5.76 23.83
C ILE A 5 2.25 -5.54 24.65
N GLU A 6 2.90 -6.63 25.05
CA GLU A 6 4.19 -6.54 25.74
C GLU A 6 5.26 -6.02 24.75
N PRO A 7 6.05 -5.02 25.13
CA PRO A 7 7.08 -4.47 24.26
C PRO A 7 8.08 -5.51 23.73
N ALA A 8 8.34 -6.56 24.50
CA ALA A 8 9.25 -7.65 24.10
C ALA A 8 8.72 -8.51 22.94
N ASP A 9 7.41 -8.47 22.69
CA ASP A 9 6.78 -9.24 21.61
C ASP A 9 6.75 -8.49 20.27
N LEU A 10 7.10 -7.19 20.28
CA LEU A 10 7.14 -6.38 19.05
C LEU A 10 8.41 -6.66 18.23
N PRO A 11 8.35 -6.56 16.89
CA PRO A 11 7.18 -6.21 16.09
C PRO A 11 6.31 -7.42 15.75
N PHE A 12 4.98 -7.24 15.77
CA PHE A 12 4.07 -8.21 15.15
C PHE A 12 3.93 -7.93 13.65
N ARG A 13 4.06 -8.98 12.85
CA ARG A 13 3.90 -8.93 11.40
C ARG A 13 2.79 -9.87 10.96
N TYR A 14 1.79 -9.33 10.28
CA TYR A 14 0.67 -10.07 9.75
C TYR A 14 0.60 -9.91 8.24
N ALA A 15 0.12 -10.94 7.58
CA ALA A 15 -0.28 -10.89 6.19
C ALA A 15 -1.67 -11.50 6.03
N GLY A 16 -2.47 -10.92 5.18
CA GLY A 16 -3.81 -11.41 4.90
C GLY A 16 -4.17 -11.21 3.44
N ILE A 17 -5.15 -11.96 2.98
CA ILE A 17 -5.78 -11.79 1.68
C ILE A 17 -7.28 -11.66 1.88
N SER A 18 -7.90 -10.72 1.18
CA SER A 18 -9.34 -10.48 1.28
C SER A 18 -9.91 -10.01 -0.05
N SER A 19 -11.15 -10.40 -0.31
CA SER A 19 -11.96 -9.75 -1.34
C SER A 19 -12.35 -8.35 -0.88
N CYS A 20 -12.20 -7.38 -1.78
CA CYS A 20 -12.55 -5.99 -1.56
C CYS A 20 -13.63 -5.56 -2.55
N PHE A 21 -14.50 -4.65 -2.11
CA PHE A 21 -15.64 -4.19 -2.90
C PHE A 21 -15.68 -2.66 -2.94
N ARG A 22 -15.93 -2.11 -4.12
CA ARG A 22 -16.07 -0.66 -4.34
C ARG A 22 -17.37 -0.37 -5.08
N LYS A 23 -18.08 0.66 -4.65
CA LYS A 23 -19.30 1.12 -5.34
C LYS A 23 -18.97 1.82 -6.67
N GLU A 24 -17.80 2.44 -6.78
CA GLU A 24 -17.31 3.23 -7.94
C GLU A 24 -18.33 4.29 -8.43
N ALA A 25 -19.17 4.80 -7.53
CA ALA A 25 -20.11 5.85 -7.86
C ALA A 25 -19.36 7.17 -8.11
N GLY A 26 -19.64 7.82 -9.26
CA GLY A 26 -19.01 9.10 -9.62
C GLY A 26 -17.62 8.99 -10.25
N SER A 27 -17.12 7.79 -10.50
CA SER A 27 -15.87 7.59 -11.23
C SER A 27 -16.02 8.00 -12.69
N HIS A 28 -15.08 8.80 -13.18
CA HIS A 28 -15.04 9.28 -14.56
C HIS A 28 -13.63 9.17 -15.13
N GLY A 29 -13.52 9.13 -16.46
CA GLY A 29 -12.25 9.16 -17.17
C GLY A 29 -11.76 7.78 -17.63
N ARG A 30 -10.49 7.75 -18.10
CA ARG A 30 -9.88 6.53 -18.70
C ARG A 30 -9.77 5.36 -17.72
N ASP A 31 -9.66 5.63 -16.42
CA ASP A 31 -9.45 4.62 -15.39
C ASP A 31 -10.68 3.73 -15.14
N VAL A 32 -11.87 4.15 -15.59
CA VAL A 32 -13.10 3.31 -15.53
C VAL A 32 -13.12 2.22 -16.61
N TRP A 33 -12.15 2.24 -17.52
CA TRP A 33 -12.04 1.28 -18.59
C TRP A 33 -10.94 0.26 -18.26
N GLY A 34 -11.21 -1.00 -18.49
CA GLY A 34 -10.23 -2.07 -18.24
C GLY A 34 -10.16 -2.52 -16.80
N ILE A 35 -8.95 -2.79 -16.29
CA ILE A 35 -8.72 -3.47 -15.02
C ILE A 35 -8.41 -2.54 -13.84
N PHE A 36 -8.27 -1.23 -14.05
CA PHE A 36 -7.80 -0.32 -13.00
C PHE A 36 -8.86 0.01 -11.96
N ARG A 37 -10.12 0.12 -12.40
CA ARG A 37 -11.24 0.39 -11.48
C ARG A 37 -12.31 -0.66 -11.66
N VAL A 38 -12.37 -1.55 -10.71
CA VAL A 38 -13.29 -2.70 -10.68
C VAL A 38 -14.10 -2.68 -9.39
N HIS A 39 -15.30 -3.25 -9.43
CA HIS A 39 -16.21 -3.32 -8.29
C HIS A 39 -15.79 -4.35 -7.25
N GLN A 40 -15.09 -5.38 -7.69
CA GLN A 40 -14.60 -6.46 -6.84
C GLN A 40 -13.18 -6.83 -7.24
N PHE A 41 -12.31 -6.95 -6.25
CA PHE A 41 -10.92 -7.36 -6.42
C PHE A 41 -10.40 -8.04 -5.18
N GLU A 42 -9.27 -8.72 -5.30
CA GLU A 42 -8.56 -9.28 -4.15
C GLU A 42 -7.36 -8.40 -3.81
N LYS A 43 -7.10 -8.27 -2.51
CA LYS A 43 -5.97 -7.53 -1.98
C LYS A 43 -5.18 -8.40 -1.01
N VAL A 44 -3.87 -8.42 -1.18
CA VAL A 44 -2.92 -8.93 -0.19
C VAL A 44 -2.47 -7.73 0.64
N GLU A 45 -2.59 -7.85 1.95
CA GLU A 45 -2.27 -6.78 2.90
C GLU A 45 -1.18 -7.24 3.86
N GLN A 46 -0.23 -6.35 4.18
CA GLN A 46 0.73 -6.51 5.25
C GLN A 46 0.37 -5.54 6.37
N PHE A 47 0.40 -6.01 7.62
CA PHE A 47 0.23 -5.20 8.81
C PHE A 47 1.40 -5.42 9.75
N ILE A 48 1.98 -4.32 10.24
CA ILE A 48 3.05 -4.37 11.23
C ILE A 48 2.67 -3.48 12.41
N TYR A 49 2.70 -4.08 13.60
CA TYR A 49 2.67 -3.36 14.87
C TYR A 49 4.09 -3.36 15.42
N CYS A 50 4.65 -2.19 15.63
CA CYS A 50 6.01 -2.01 16.13
C CYS A 50 6.07 -0.90 17.18
N SER A 51 7.21 -0.76 17.85
CA SER A 51 7.44 0.42 18.68
C SER A 51 7.46 1.69 17.84
N PRO A 52 7.08 2.85 18.39
CA PRO A 52 7.10 4.11 17.65
C PRO A 52 8.45 4.43 17.01
N ASP A 53 9.55 4.15 17.73
CA ASP A 53 10.91 4.42 17.25
C ASP A 53 11.31 3.59 16.02
N GLU A 54 10.71 2.42 15.84
CA GLU A 54 10.98 1.51 14.71
C GLU A 54 10.03 1.70 13.53
N SER A 55 8.97 2.49 13.66
CA SER A 55 7.90 2.57 12.67
C SER A 55 8.38 3.02 11.29
N TRP A 56 9.33 3.95 11.23
CA TRP A 56 9.91 4.42 9.98
C TRP A 56 10.78 3.37 9.31
N ASN A 57 11.58 2.64 10.10
CA ASN A 57 12.39 1.54 9.60
C ASN A 57 11.52 0.39 9.05
N GLU A 58 10.41 0.11 9.70
CA GLU A 58 9.47 -0.92 9.24
C GLU A 58 8.76 -0.49 7.94
N LEU A 59 8.40 0.78 7.77
CA LEU A 59 7.89 1.30 6.51
C LEU A 59 8.87 1.06 5.35
N GLU A 60 10.14 1.40 5.54
CA GLU A 60 11.19 1.18 4.53
C GLU A 60 11.36 -0.31 4.20
N LYS A 61 11.28 -1.19 5.19
CA LYS A 61 11.33 -2.65 4.96
C LYS A 61 10.12 -3.17 4.19
N MET A 62 8.93 -2.63 4.45
CA MET A 62 7.70 -3.00 3.75
C MET A 62 7.76 -2.64 2.27
N ILE A 63 8.16 -1.42 1.95
CA ILE A 63 8.27 -1.00 0.55
C ILE A 63 9.39 -1.76 -0.16
N ALA A 64 10.53 -1.97 0.47
CA ALA A 64 11.63 -2.78 -0.09
C ALA A 64 11.23 -4.25 -0.34
N THR A 65 10.33 -4.80 0.47
CA THR A 65 9.77 -6.15 0.24
C THR A 65 8.91 -6.17 -1.02
N SER A 66 8.09 -5.15 -1.21
CA SER A 66 7.27 -4.98 -2.42
C SER A 66 8.14 -4.81 -3.67
N GLU A 67 9.20 -4.00 -3.59
CA GLU A 67 10.14 -3.82 -4.70
C GLU A 67 10.76 -5.15 -5.15
N LYS A 68 11.24 -5.97 -4.19
CA LYS A 68 11.80 -7.29 -4.51
C LYS A 68 10.82 -8.19 -5.25
N PHE A 69 9.54 -8.15 -4.87
CA PHE A 69 8.50 -8.92 -5.54
C PHE A 69 8.33 -8.47 -7.00
N TYR A 70 8.19 -7.16 -7.24
CA TYR A 70 8.01 -6.65 -8.60
C TYR A 70 9.26 -6.72 -9.46
N GLN A 71 10.45 -6.63 -8.85
CA GLN A 71 11.72 -6.94 -9.53
C GLN A 71 11.76 -8.39 -10.01
N ALA A 72 11.31 -9.34 -9.17
CA ALA A 72 11.26 -10.75 -9.56
C ALA A 72 10.26 -11.03 -10.71
N LEU A 73 9.23 -10.19 -10.85
CA LEU A 73 8.31 -10.24 -11.99
C LEU A 73 8.84 -9.54 -13.25
N GLY A 74 9.97 -8.84 -13.16
CA GLY A 74 10.57 -8.13 -14.28
C GLY A 74 9.79 -6.88 -14.72
N LEU A 75 8.99 -6.29 -13.85
CA LEU A 75 8.21 -5.09 -14.16
C LEU A 75 9.06 -3.83 -14.04
N ALA A 76 8.90 -2.90 -14.98
CA ALA A 76 9.39 -1.54 -14.83
C ALA A 76 8.49 -0.80 -13.83
N TYR A 77 9.08 -0.26 -12.76
CA TYR A 77 8.32 0.41 -11.70
C TYR A 77 9.07 1.65 -11.19
N GLN A 78 8.37 2.45 -10.42
CA GLN A 78 8.91 3.54 -9.61
C GLN A 78 8.28 3.53 -8.21
N VAL A 79 8.98 4.07 -7.23
CA VAL A 79 8.44 4.36 -5.90
C VAL A 79 8.28 5.86 -5.77
N VAL A 80 7.09 6.30 -5.37
CA VAL A 80 6.77 7.71 -5.17
C VAL A 80 6.39 7.97 -3.71
N ASN A 81 6.86 9.07 -3.17
CA ASN A 81 6.42 9.56 -1.87
C ASN A 81 5.22 10.47 -2.08
N ILE A 82 4.10 10.13 -1.46
CA ILE A 82 2.85 10.85 -1.64
C ILE A 82 2.87 12.17 -0.88
N VAL A 83 2.51 13.24 -1.57
CA VAL A 83 2.45 14.59 -1.00
C VAL A 83 1.38 14.68 0.09
N SER A 84 1.58 15.55 1.07
CA SER A 84 0.71 15.67 2.24
C SER A 84 -0.77 15.92 1.91
N GLY A 85 -1.05 16.65 0.82
CA GLY A 85 -2.41 16.94 0.38
C GLY A 85 -3.17 15.75 -0.22
N GLU A 86 -2.48 14.65 -0.52
CA GLU A 86 -3.05 13.42 -1.10
C GLU A 86 -3.03 12.24 -0.11
N LEU A 87 -2.55 12.46 1.11
CA LEU A 87 -2.59 11.45 2.14
C LEU A 87 -4.02 11.21 2.62
N ASN A 88 -4.34 9.95 2.91
CA ASN A 88 -5.53 9.63 3.70
C ASN A 88 -5.35 10.06 5.16
N ASP A 89 -6.44 10.32 5.86
CA ASP A 89 -6.45 10.90 7.21
C ASP A 89 -5.61 10.12 8.23
N ALA A 90 -5.51 8.81 8.07
CA ALA A 90 -4.75 7.94 8.98
C ALA A 90 -3.24 7.97 8.75
N ALA A 91 -2.77 8.38 7.58
CA ALA A 91 -1.37 8.24 7.20
C ALA A 91 -0.55 9.48 7.57
N ALA A 92 0.57 9.27 8.28
CA ALA A 92 1.59 10.28 8.49
C ALA A 92 2.58 10.37 7.30
N MET A 93 2.79 9.25 6.61
CA MET A 93 3.60 9.16 5.39
C MET A 93 3.13 7.96 4.57
N LYS A 94 3.26 8.06 3.25
CA LYS A 94 2.87 7.01 2.33
C LYS A 94 3.80 6.94 1.12
N TYR A 95 4.22 5.72 0.80
CA TYR A 95 4.85 5.38 -0.47
C TYR A 95 3.86 4.60 -1.34
N ASP A 96 3.79 4.94 -2.62
CA ASP A 96 3.15 4.11 -3.62
C ASP A 96 4.23 3.52 -4.55
N LEU A 97 4.12 2.22 -4.84
CA LEU A 97 4.88 1.58 -5.90
C LEU A 97 3.98 1.50 -7.13
N GLU A 98 4.43 2.12 -8.20
CA GLU A 98 3.70 2.22 -9.46
C GLU A 98 4.44 1.48 -10.57
N ALA A 99 3.75 0.64 -11.34
CA ALA A 99 4.33 0.03 -12.54
C ALA A 99 3.97 0.80 -13.81
N TRP A 100 4.85 0.71 -14.80
CA TRP A 100 4.61 1.25 -16.12
C TRP A 100 3.64 0.40 -16.92
N PHE A 101 2.60 1.02 -17.44
CA PHE A 101 1.60 0.40 -18.32
C PHE A 101 1.68 0.98 -19.73
N PRO A 102 2.34 0.27 -20.68
CA PRO A 102 2.56 0.80 -22.05
C PRO A 102 1.26 1.16 -22.77
N GLY A 103 0.21 0.38 -22.58
CA GLY A 103 -1.09 0.63 -23.21
C GLY A 103 -1.80 1.89 -22.72
N TYR A 104 -1.40 2.40 -21.55
CA TYR A 104 -1.90 3.64 -20.96
C TYR A 104 -0.92 4.80 -21.09
N ASP A 105 0.34 4.50 -21.43
CA ASP A 105 1.43 5.48 -21.45
C ASP A 105 1.57 6.19 -20.08
N ALA A 106 1.48 5.42 -19.00
CA ALA A 106 1.51 5.96 -17.63
C ALA A 106 1.88 4.91 -16.60
N PHE A 107 2.42 5.40 -15.47
CA PHE A 107 2.55 4.61 -14.25
C PHE A 107 1.19 4.48 -13.55
N ARG A 108 0.97 3.32 -12.91
CA ARG A 108 -0.23 3.02 -12.12
C ARG A 108 0.15 2.30 -10.83
N GLU A 109 -0.51 2.68 -9.75
CA GLU A 109 -0.30 2.10 -8.42
C GLU A 109 -0.60 0.60 -8.40
N LEU A 110 0.35 -0.16 -7.86
CA LEU A 110 0.23 -1.59 -7.55
C LEU A 110 0.24 -1.84 -6.04
N VAL A 111 0.98 -1.03 -5.29
CA VAL A 111 1.13 -1.12 -3.83
C VAL A 111 1.07 0.27 -3.23
N SER A 112 0.39 0.37 -2.11
CA SER A 112 0.42 1.54 -1.25
C SER A 112 0.91 1.13 0.14
N CYS A 113 1.88 1.83 0.68
CA CYS A 113 2.55 1.50 1.93
C CYS A 113 2.53 2.72 2.86
N SER A 114 1.83 2.63 3.98
CA SER A 114 1.60 3.76 4.87
C SER A 114 2.17 3.53 6.26
N ASN A 115 2.74 4.58 6.85
CA ASN A 115 2.95 4.68 8.29
C ASN A 115 1.79 5.49 8.87
N CYS A 116 1.00 4.85 9.72
CA CYS A 116 -0.17 5.47 10.37
C CYS A 116 0.13 5.93 11.80
N THR A 117 1.38 5.76 12.26
CA THR A 117 1.80 6.07 13.64
C THR A 117 0.90 5.40 14.68
N ASP A 118 0.16 6.15 15.46
CA ASP A 118 -0.67 5.70 16.57
C ASP A 118 -2.18 5.73 16.28
N TYR A 119 -2.54 5.70 15.00
CA TYR A 119 -3.94 5.71 14.55
C TYR A 119 -4.74 4.49 15.03
#